data_c0ed86e6779188a060774c10e8f6dab9
#
_entry.id   c0ed86e6779188a060774c10e8f6dab9
#
_cell.length_a   1.000
_cell.length_b   1.000
_cell.length_c   1.000
_cell.angle_alpha   90.00
_cell.angle_beta   90.00
_cell.angle_gamma   90.00
#
_symmetry.space_group_name_H-M   'P 1'
#
loop_
_entity.id
_entity.type
_entity.pdbx_description
1 polymer ?
#
loop_
_entity_poly.entity_id
_entity_poly.type
_entity_poly.pdbx_seq_one_letter_code
_entity_poly.pdbx_strand_id
1 'polypeptide(L)'
;MTQSTPKTPIIVCCDSLQEQARLSGLLSKDYDNIIGSQLAQLETLIQREPSASVVVGWQQPTAELRLIVDFCRRKSAPLLIVLKQLSSNDINRLSSQMDYVLMPHDTEFALQPWIDHATLVRERFERMNSEIESLTNKIEERKLVEKAKGLLMKVHNVDEEHAYKAMRNSAMQSSQTLTQVAKNLITALQLMD
;
A
#
# COMPACT_ATOMS: atom_id res chain seq x y z
N MET A 1 32.90 -16.11 6.47
CA MET A 1 31.63 -16.86 6.35
C MET A 1 30.57 -15.84 6.12
N THR A 2 30.25 -15.52 4.87
CA THR A 2 29.17 -14.62 4.47
C THR A 2 27.87 -15.39 4.63
N GLN A 3 27.07 -15.02 5.61
CA GLN A 3 25.69 -15.50 5.71
C GLN A 3 24.95 -15.01 4.47
N SER A 4 24.66 -15.93 3.54
CA SER A 4 23.75 -15.71 2.43
C SER A 4 22.35 -15.54 3.03
N THR A 5 21.92 -14.30 3.20
CA THR A 5 20.50 -14.01 3.39
C THR A 5 19.74 -14.60 2.20
N PRO A 6 18.61 -15.30 2.40
CA PRO A 6 17.81 -15.80 1.30
C PRO A 6 17.44 -14.60 0.42
N LYS A 7 18.03 -14.54 -0.77
CA LYS A 7 17.73 -13.46 -1.71
C LYS A 7 16.26 -13.54 -2.09
N THR A 8 15.57 -12.46 -1.91
CA THR A 8 14.14 -12.28 -2.24
C THR A 8 13.89 -12.72 -3.69
N PRO A 9 12.87 -13.51 -3.99
CA PRO A 9 12.52 -13.89 -5.36
C PRO A 9 12.27 -12.66 -6.23
N ILE A 10 12.70 -12.71 -7.48
CA ILE A 10 12.44 -11.64 -8.46
C ILE A 10 11.51 -12.17 -9.55
N ILE A 11 10.37 -11.52 -9.72
CA ILE A 11 9.43 -11.83 -10.80
C ILE A 11 9.69 -10.84 -11.94
N VAL A 12 10.01 -11.36 -13.13
CA VAL A 12 10.28 -10.57 -14.33
C VAL A 12 9.12 -10.71 -15.31
N CYS A 13 8.41 -9.60 -15.57
CA CYS A 13 7.30 -9.55 -16.51
C CYS A 13 7.57 -8.47 -17.57
N CYS A 14 7.56 -8.83 -18.85
CA CYS A 14 7.87 -7.92 -19.93
C CYS A 14 6.85 -8.01 -21.06
N ASP A 15 6.78 -6.94 -21.90
CA ASP A 15 5.97 -6.90 -23.10
C ASP A 15 6.55 -7.77 -24.23
N SER A 16 7.82 -8.17 -24.13
CA SER A 16 8.47 -9.04 -25.10
C SER A 16 9.38 -10.08 -24.43
N LEU A 17 9.48 -11.27 -25.03
CA LEU A 17 10.36 -12.34 -24.57
C LEU A 17 11.84 -11.94 -24.64
N GLN A 18 12.22 -11.12 -25.61
CA GLN A 18 13.59 -10.63 -25.75
C GLN A 18 13.99 -9.76 -24.56
N GLU A 19 13.10 -8.85 -24.15
CA GLU A 19 13.34 -7.99 -23.01
C GLU A 19 13.35 -8.78 -21.68
N GLN A 20 12.45 -9.76 -21.57
CA GLN A 20 12.43 -10.66 -20.41
C GLN A 20 13.74 -11.46 -20.28
N ALA A 21 14.25 -11.98 -21.40
CA ALA A 21 15.52 -12.70 -21.41
C ALA A 21 16.69 -11.77 -21.04
N ARG A 22 16.70 -10.52 -21.57
CA ARG A 22 17.72 -9.51 -21.26
C ARG A 22 17.74 -9.18 -19.76
N LEU A 23 16.59 -8.81 -19.19
CA LEU A 23 16.50 -8.45 -17.78
C LEU A 23 16.83 -9.64 -16.86
N SER A 24 16.33 -10.83 -17.17
CA SER A 24 16.67 -12.05 -16.42
C SER A 24 18.18 -12.35 -16.48
N GLY A 25 18.83 -12.15 -17.62
CA GLY A 25 20.28 -12.29 -17.76
C GLY A 25 21.07 -11.28 -16.93
N LEU A 26 20.61 -10.03 -16.84
CA LEU A 26 21.24 -9.02 -15.98
C LEU A 26 21.08 -9.38 -14.49
N LEU A 27 19.90 -9.85 -14.10
CA LEU A 27 19.57 -10.20 -12.71
C LEU A 27 20.26 -11.46 -12.23
N SER A 28 20.58 -12.42 -13.13
CA SER A 28 21.22 -13.70 -12.76
C SER A 28 22.62 -13.56 -12.15
N LYS A 29 23.21 -12.39 -12.27
CA LYS A 29 24.49 -12.07 -11.62
C LYS A 29 24.36 -11.89 -10.10
N ASP A 30 23.19 -11.43 -9.67
CA ASP A 30 22.96 -11.01 -8.28
C ASP A 30 21.87 -11.83 -7.58
N TYR A 31 20.99 -12.51 -8.33
CA TYR A 31 19.84 -13.25 -7.81
C TYR A 31 19.79 -14.68 -8.34
N ASP A 32 19.55 -15.64 -7.44
CA ASP A 32 19.45 -17.06 -7.77
C ASP A 32 18.00 -17.49 -8.11
N ASN A 33 17.00 -16.76 -7.62
CA ASN A 33 15.58 -17.08 -7.82
C ASN A 33 14.91 -16.01 -8.69
N ILE A 34 14.92 -16.24 -10.00
CA ILE A 34 14.31 -15.36 -11.00
C ILE A 34 13.18 -16.12 -11.70
N ILE A 35 11.98 -15.56 -11.64
CA ILE A 35 10.77 -16.17 -12.18
C ILE A 35 10.29 -15.32 -13.35
N GLY A 36 10.43 -15.84 -14.58
CA GLY A 36 9.84 -15.20 -15.77
C GLY A 36 8.32 -15.36 -15.77
N SER A 37 7.60 -14.28 -16.06
CA SER A 37 6.14 -14.24 -16.05
C SER A 37 5.56 -13.56 -17.27
N GLN A 38 4.42 -14.05 -17.73
CA GLN A 38 3.51 -13.29 -18.59
C GLN A 38 2.51 -12.51 -17.73
N LEU A 39 1.92 -11.45 -18.29
CA LEU A 39 0.95 -10.61 -17.59
C LEU A 39 -0.19 -11.42 -16.94
N ALA A 40 -0.72 -12.41 -17.67
CA ALA A 40 -1.80 -13.27 -17.17
C ALA A 40 -1.43 -14.11 -15.94
N GLN A 41 -0.15 -14.37 -15.72
CA GLN A 41 0.35 -15.21 -14.63
C GLN A 41 0.85 -14.38 -13.43
N LEU A 42 1.07 -13.08 -13.63
CA LEU A 42 1.71 -12.20 -12.65
C LEU A 42 0.97 -12.20 -11.30
N GLU A 43 -0.36 -12.12 -11.33
CA GLU A 43 -1.19 -12.13 -10.12
C GLU A 43 -0.99 -13.40 -9.28
N THR A 44 -1.04 -14.55 -9.93
CA THR A 44 -0.87 -15.85 -9.27
C THR A 44 0.54 -15.99 -8.68
N LEU A 45 1.55 -15.50 -9.40
CA LEU A 45 2.94 -15.57 -8.93
C LEU A 45 3.18 -14.67 -7.73
N ILE A 46 2.67 -13.44 -7.71
CA ILE A 46 2.82 -12.54 -6.56
C ILE A 46 2.06 -13.09 -5.33
N GLN A 47 0.92 -13.77 -5.54
CA GLN A 47 0.21 -14.43 -4.44
C GLN A 47 0.99 -15.61 -3.87
N ARG A 48 1.70 -16.34 -4.73
CA ARG A 48 2.53 -17.47 -4.33
C ARG A 48 3.83 -17.05 -3.64
N GLU A 49 4.42 -15.96 -4.11
CA GLU A 49 5.68 -15.42 -3.62
C GLU A 49 5.47 -13.99 -3.07
N PRO A 50 4.83 -13.81 -1.91
CA PRO A 50 4.45 -12.49 -1.41
C PRO A 50 5.63 -11.59 -1.02
N SER A 51 6.83 -12.16 -0.86
CA SER A 51 8.07 -11.40 -0.61
C SER A 51 8.79 -10.99 -1.90
N ALA A 52 8.29 -11.38 -3.08
CA ALA A 52 8.97 -11.12 -4.33
C ALA A 52 8.97 -9.63 -4.69
N SER A 53 10.09 -9.17 -5.26
CA SER A 53 10.14 -7.91 -5.99
C SER A 53 9.79 -8.13 -7.46
N VAL A 54 9.08 -7.19 -8.05
CA VAL A 54 8.64 -7.26 -9.44
C VAL A 54 9.48 -6.32 -10.30
N VAL A 55 10.02 -6.85 -11.38
CA VAL A 55 10.75 -6.10 -12.41
C VAL A 55 9.98 -6.19 -13.71
N VAL A 56 9.59 -5.07 -14.28
CA VAL A 56 8.88 -5.03 -15.55
C VAL A 56 9.67 -4.28 -16.61
N GLY A 57 9.71 -4.82 -17.83
CA GLY A 57 10.30 -4.20 -19.00
C GLY A 57 9.23 -3.90 -20.03
N TRP A 58 9.00 -2.63 -20.34
CA TRP A 58 7.98 -2.18 -21.28
C TRP A 58 8.57 -1.22 -22.32
N GLN A 59 8.05 -1.26 -23.53
CA GLN A 59 8.52 -0.37 -24.59
C GLN A 59 8.10 1.07 -24.32
N GLN A 60 6.85 1.27 -23.94
CA GLN A 60 6.28 2.57 -23.57
C GLN A 60 5.12 2.39 -22.56
N PRO A 61 4.70 3.44 -21.85
CA PRO A 61 3.58 3.35 -20.92
C PRO A 61 2.27 2.98 -21.62
N THR A 62 1.71 1.82 -21.26
CA THR A 62 0.44 1.30 -21.76
C THR A 62 -0.58 1.16 -20.63
N ALA A 63 -1.84 0.86 -21.00
CA ALA A 63 -2.87 0.53 -20.00
C ALA A 63 -2.50 -0.73 -19.20
N GLU A 64 -1.84 -1.70 -19.83
CA GLU A 64 -1.37 -2.93 -19.17
C GLU A 64 -0.33 -2.63 -18.09
N LEU A 65 0.64 -1.75 -18.39
CA LEU A 65 1.63 -1.33 -17.41
C LEU A 65 0.96 -0.66 -16.20
N ARG A 66 -0.07 0.15 -16.42
CA ARG A 66 -0.84 0.77 -15.33
C ARG A 66 -1.53 -0.27 -14.47
N LEU A 67 -2.13 -1.30 -15.09
CA LEU A 67 -2.74 -2.42 -14.34
C LEU A 67 -1.70 -3.16 -13.47
N ILE A 68 -0.48 -3.37 -13.98
CA ILE A 68 0.62 -3.96 -13.21
C ILE A 68 0.96 -3.08 -12.00
N VAL A 69 1.12 -1.77 -12.20
CA VAL A 69 1.41 -0.82 -11.11
C VAL A 69 0.33 -0.89 -10.03
N ASP A 70 -0.93 -0.80 -10.42
CA ASP A 70 -2.06 -0.85 -9.49
C ASP A 70 -2.16 -2.20 -8.77
N PHE A 71 -1.82 -3.28 -9.45
CA PHE A 71 -1.80 -4.61 -8.87
C PHE A 71 -0.66 -4.78 -7.85
N CYS A 72 0.58 -4.40 -8.22
CA CYS A 72 1.72 -4.44 -7.30
C CYS A 72 1.47 -3.57 -6.06
N ARG A 73 0.81 -2.41 -6.23
CA ARG A 73 0.39 -1.55 -5.12
C ARG A 73 -0.55 -2.27 -4.16
N ARG A 74 -1.62 -2.90 -4.67
CA ARG A 74 -2.58 -3.63 -3.83
C ARG A 74 -1.97 -4.81 -3.08
N LYS A 75 -0.89 -5.39 -3.61
CA LYS A 75 -0.18 -6.53 -3.02
C LYS A 75 1.07 -6.13 -2.26
N SER A 76 1.33 -4.82 -2.12
CA SER A 76 2.53 -4.29 -1.44
C SER A 76 3.83 -4.81 -2.04
N ALA A 77 3.83 -5.22 -3.31
CA ALA A 77 5.00 -5.74 -4.00
C ALA A 77 5.91 -4.58 -4.48
N PRO A 78 7.20 -4.59 -4.15
CA PRO A 78 8.17 -3.65 -4.69
C PRO A 78 8.22 -3.74 -6.21
N LEU A 79 8.23 -2.60 -6.91
CA LEU A 79 8.14 -2.56 -8.37
C LEU A 79 9.25 -1.68 -8.97
N LEU A 80 10.06 -2.30 -9.83
CA LEU A 80 11.00 -1.63 -10.71
C LEU A 80 10.47 -1.67 -12.15
N ILE A 81 10.32 -0.50 -12.76
CA ILE A 81 9.87 -0.36 -14.16
C ILE A 81 11.05 0.08 -15.02
N VAL A 82 11.35 -0.68 -16.04
CA VAL A 82 12.34 -0.37 -17.08
C VAL A 82 11.61 0.01 -18.35
N LEU A 83 11.74 1.26 -18.80
CA LEU A 83 11.09 1.75 -20.02
C LEU A 83 12.11 2.04 -21.12
N LYS A 84 11.82 1.57 -22.35
CA LYS A 84 12.64 1.87 -23.53
C LYS A 84 12.43 3.29 -24.02
N GLN A 85 11.20 3.76 -24.01
CA GLN A 85 10.82 5.07 -24.50
C GLN A 85 9.89 5.75 -23.49
N LEU A 86 10.28 6.93 -23.07
CA LEU A 86 9.47 7.80 -22.22
C LEU A 86 9.44 9.19 -22.88
N SER A 87 8.30 9.55 -23.43
CA SER A 87 8.09 10.90 -23.94
C SER A 87 7.40 11.76 -22.87
N SER A 88 7.49 13.09 -23.01
CA SER A 88 6.83 14.03 -22.08
C SER A 88 5.30 13.82 -22.01
N ASN A 89 4.69 13.35 -23.09
CA ASN A 89 3.26 13.07 -23.15
C ASN A 89 2.88 11.76 -22.42
N ASP A 90 3.84 10.88 -22.18
CA ASP A 90 3.61 9.59 -21.56
C ASP A 90 3.63 9.65 -20.02
N ILE A 91 4.18 10.73 -19.44
CA ILE A 91 4.22 10.91 -17.98
C ILE A 91 2.81 10.87 -17.39
N ASN A 92 1.83 11.45 -18.07
CA ASN A 92 0.44 11.45 -17.63
C ASN A 92 -0.24 10.06 -17.76
N ARG A 93 0.39 9.13 -18.46
CA ARG A 93 -0.08 7.73 -18.56
C ARG A 93 0.42 6.86 -17.41
N LEU A 94 1.44 7.29 -16.71
CA LEU A 94 1.90 6.64 -15.48
C LEU A 94 0.98 7.01 -14.33
N SER A 95 0.97 6.19 -13.30
CA SER A 95 0.22 6.49 -12.06
C SER A 95 0.77 7.75 -11.41
N SER A 96 -0.12 8.64 -10.95
CA SER A 96 0.25 9.86 -10.21
C SER A 96 0.92 9.57 -8.85
N GLN A 97 0.68 8.40 -8.30
CA GLN A 97 1.37 7.92 -7.10
C GLN A 97 2.62 7.17 -7.53
N MET A 98 3.79 7.79 -7.36
CA MET A 98 5.08 7.19 -7.70
C MET A 98 5.59 6.28 -6.56
N ASP A 99 4.88 5.20 -6.33
CA ASP A 99 5.21 4.15 -5.36
C ASP A 99 6.01 3.00 -5.99
N TYR A 100 6.69 3.28 -7.07
CA TYR A 100 7.56 2.41 -7.85
C TYR A 100 8.82 3.16 -8.29
N VAL A 101 9.83 2.43 -8.72
CA VAL A 101 11.05 3.01 -9.30
C VAL A 101 10.99 2.90 -10.81
N LEU A 102 11.32 3.98 -11.49
CA LEU A 102 11.39 4.07 -12.95
C LEU A 102 12.85 4.19 -13.39
N MET A 103 13.25 3.34 -14.33
CA MET A 103 14.61 3.29 -14.85
C MET A 103 14.60 3.32 -16.38
N PRO A 104 15.48 4.09 -17.06
CA PRO A 104 15.66 4.02 -18.50
C PRO A 104 16.27 2.68 -18.92
N HIS A 105 15.88 2.20 -20.12
CA HIS A 105 16.35 0.93 -20.67
C HIS A 105 17.86 0.88 -20.94
N ASP A 106 18.45 1.99 -21.37
CA ASP A 106 19.84 2.07 -21.89
C ASP A 106 20.91 2.12 -20.78
N THR A 107 20.55 1.72 -19.57
CA THR A 107 21.48 1.69 -18.46
C THR A 107 22.18 0.34 -18.37
N GLU A 108 23.52 0.35 -18.47
CA GLU A 108 24.37 -0.81 -18.24
C GLU A 108 24.60 -1.10 -16.74
N PHE A 109 23.88 -0.43 -15.86
CA PHE A 109 24.04 -0.55 -14.41
C PHE A 109 23.47 -1.84 -13.85
N ALA A 110 24.06 -2.32 -12.77
CA ALA A 110 23.48 -3.40 -11.97
C ALA A 110 22.06 -3.05 -11.52
N LEU A 111 21.13 -4.00 -11.64
CA LEU A 111 19.72 -3.79 -11.27
C LEU A 111 19.48 -3.88 -9.76
N GLN A 112 20.39 -4.55 -9.03
CA GLN A 112 20.23 -4.76 -7.59
C GLN A 112 20.00 -3.47 -6.79
N PRO A 113 20.81 -2.39 -6.93
CA PRO A 113 20.56 -1.15 -6.17
C PRO A 113 19.20 -0.50 -6.48
N TRP A 114 18.69 -0.68 -7.69
CA TRP A 114 17.38 -0.16 -8.10
C TRP A 114 16.23 -0.96 -7.49
N ILE A 115 16.39 -2.28 -7.38
CA ILE A 115 15.43 -3.16 -6.72
C ILE A 115 15.42 -2.89 -5.20
N ASP A 116 16.59 -2.75 -4.60
CA ASP A 116 16.71 -2.36 -3.18
C ASP A 116 16.02 -1.01 -2.93
N HIS A 117 16.21 -0.05 -3.84
CA HIS A 117 15.52 1.24 -3.77
C HIS A 117 14.00 1.10 -3.95
N ALA A 118 13.53 0.24 -4.87
CA ALA A 118 12.10 -0.03 -5.05
C ALA A 118 11.46 -0.62 -3.78
N THR A 119 12.19 -1.48 -3.08
CA THR A 119 11.77 -2.03 -1.78
C THR A 119 11.64 -0.92 -0.74
N LEU A 120 12.63 -0.04 -0.62
CA LEU A 120 12.57 1.11 0.31
C LEU A 120 11.44 2.08 -0.02
N VAL A 121 11.19 2.33 -1.31
CA VAL A 121 10.05 3.16 -1.76
C VAL A 121 8.75 2.53 -1.31
N ARG A 122 8.56 1.22 -1.53
CA ARG A 122 7.35 0.50 -1.13
C ARG A 122 7.13 0.54 0.39
N GLU A 123 8.15 0.22 1.18
CA GLU A 123 8.07 0.26 2.64
C GLU A 123 7.73 1.65 3.18
N ARG A 124 8.23 2.71 2.54
CA ARG A 124 7.90 4.08 2.92
C ARG A 124 6.43 4.39 2.64
N PHE A 125 5.92 4.02 1.47
CA PHE A 125 4.51 4.20 1.11
C PHE A 125 3.58 3.44 2.05
N GLU A 126 3.89 2.19 2.38
CA GLU A 126 3.11 1.38 3.33
C GLU A 126 3.05 2.04 4.72
N ARG A 127 4.19 2.53 5.20
CA ARG A 127 4.24 3.26 6.48
C ARG A 127 3.37 4.52 6.45
N MET A 128 3.49 5.32 5.40
CA MET A 128 2.68 6.53 5.25
C MET A 128 1.19 6.22 5.18
N ASN A 129 0.78 5.21 4.41
CA ASN A 129 -0.61 4.80 4.31
C ASN A 129 -1.16 4.31 5.65
N SER A 130 -0.41 3.49 6.37
CA SER A 130 -0.78 3.03 7.72
C SER A 130 -0.93 4.19 8.72
N GLU A 131 -0.06 5.18 8.65
CA GLU A 131 -0.15 6.38 9.49
C GLU A 131 -1.39 7.21 9.14
N ILE A 132 -1.65 7.45 7.86
CA ILE A 132 -2.84 8.15 7.38
C ILE A 132 -4.11 7.44 7.85
N GLU A 133 -4.18 6.12 7.70
CA GLU A 133 -5.32 5.31 8.16
C GLU A 133 -5.51 5.43 9.68
N SER A 134 -4.43 5.32 10.45
CA SER A 134 -4.48 5.49 11.91
C SER A 134 -4.98 6.87 12.33
N LEU A 135 -4.50 7.94 11.67
CA LEU A 135 -4.93 9.31 11.95
C LEU A 135 -6.39 9.54 11.55
N THR A 136 -6.81 9.00 10.41
CA THR A 136 -8.20 9.08 9.94
C THR A 136 -9.13 8.41 10.93
N ASN A 137 -8.80 7.20 11.38
CA ASN A 137 -9.57 6.47 12.39
C ASN A 137 -9.68 7.26 13.71
N LYS A 138 -8.59 7.87 14.19
CA LYS A 138 -8.61 8.72 15.39
C LYS A 138 -9.53 9.93 15.23
N ILE A 139 -9.55 10.55 14.06
CA ILE A 139 -10.45 11.68 13.78
C ILE A 139 -11.91 11.22 13.80
N GLU A 140 -12.23 10.09 13.16
CA GLU A 140 -13.60 9.56 13.16
C GLU A 140 -14.05 9.12 14.56
N GLU A 141 -13.18 8.49 15.34
CA GLU A 141 -13.46 8.16 16.75
C GLU A 141 -13.77 9.41 17.57
N ARG A 142 -12.98 10.48 17.39
CA ARG A 142 -13.19 11.75 18.08
C ARG A 142 -14.51 12.40 17.69
N LYS A 143 -14.86 12.41 16.39
CA LYS A 143 -16.15 12.91 15.92
C LYS A 143 -17.34 12.15 16.55
N LEU A 144 -17.25 10.82 16.67
CA LEU A 144 -18.29 10.01 17.30
C LEU A 144 -18.46 10.34 18.78
N VAL A 145 -17.37 10.48 19.51
CA VAL A 145 -17.38 10.85 20.94
C VAL A 145 -17.98 12.25 21.11
N GLU A 146 -17.59 13.23 20.31
CA GLU A 146 -18.13 14.58 20.37
C GLU A 146 -19.64 14.62 20.05
N LYS A 147 -20.06 13.86 19.04
CA LYS A 147 -21.49 13.75 18.69
C LYS A 147 -22.30 13.12 19.82
N ALA A 148 -21.85 12.02 20.40
CA ALA A 148 -22.50 11.36 21.52
C ALA A 148 -22.58 12.27 22.76
N LYS A 149 -21.50 12.97 23.08
CA LYS A 149 -21.44 13.96 24.15
C LYS A 149 -22.49 15.05 23.96
N GLY A 150 -22.56 15.64 22.75
CA GLY A 150 -23.55 16.67 22.42
C GLY A 150 -25.00 16.19 22.54
N LEU A 151 -25.30 14.93 22.18
CA LEU A 151 -26.60 14.32 22.37
C LEU A 151 -26.93 14.13 23.86
N LEU A 152 -25.99 13.62 24.67
CA LEU A 152 -26.19 13.49 26.12
C LEU A 152 -26.45 14.83 26.79
N MET A 153 -25.69 15.87 26.43
CA MET A 153 -25.89 17.23 26.95
C MET A 153 -27.32 17.72 26.65
N LYS A 154 -27.82 17.49 25.44
CA LYS A 154 -29.18 17.87 25.04
C LYS A 154 -30.27 17.10 25.79
N VAL A 155 -30.16 15.77 25.83
CA VAL A 155 -31.23 14.91 26.37
C VAL A 155 -31.31 15.00 27.90
N HIS A 156 -30.16 15.06 28.56
CA HIS A 156 -30.10 15.05 30.04
C HIS A 156 -29.88 16.44 30.68
N ASN A 157 -29.78 17.49 29.84
CA ASN A 157 -29.51 18.86 30.28
C ASN A 157 -28.30 18.96 31.24
N VAL A 158 -27.21 18.28 30.87
CA VAL A 158 -25.95 18.25 31.61
C VAL A 158 -24.87 19.02 30.84
N ASP A 159 -23.82 19.48 31.55
CA ASP A 159 -22.68 20.08 30.93
C ASP A 159 -21.73 19.06 30.26
N GLU A 160 -20.74 19.57 29.57
CA GLU A 160 -19.77 18.77 28.82
C GLU A 160 -18.96 17.80 29.72
N GLU A 161 -18.56 18.25 30.88
CA GLU A 161 -17.75 17.48 31.81
C GLU A 161 -18.56 16.30 32.36
N HIS A 162 -19.80 16.51 32.77
CA HIS A 162 -20.70 15.47 33.24
C HIS A 162 -21.04 14.48 32.14
N ALA A 163 -21.33 14.95 30.91
CA ALA A 163 -21.60 14.07 29.78
C ALA A 163 -20.39 13.15 29.47
N TYR A 164 -19.19 13.72 29.41
CA TYR A 164 -17.97 12.96 29.15
C TYR A 164 -17.68 11.94 30.27
N LYS A 165 -17.83 12.36 31.54
CA LYS A 165 -17.64 11.49 32.72
C LYS A 165 -18.62 10.31 32.72
N ALA A 166 -19.88 10.55 32.36
CA ALA A 166 -20.88 9.50 32.23
C ALA A 166 -20.51 8.47 31.15
N MET A 167 -20.09 8.93 29.96
CA MET A 167 -19.62 8.05 28.89
C MET A 167 -18.39 7.22 29.31
N ARG A 168 -17.43 7.84 29.99
CA ARG A 168 -16.23 7.17 30.48
C ARG A 168 -16.55 6.11 31.52
N ASN A 169 -17.43 6.41 32.47
CA ASN A 169 -17.87 5.46 33.48
C ASN A 169 -18.61 4.25 32.84
N SER A 170 -19.47 4.52 31.86
CA SER A 170 -20.15 3.46 31.09
C SER A 170 -19.16 2.57 30.36
N ALA A 171 -18.13 3.16 29.73
CA ALA A 171 -17.07 2.43 29.05
C ALA A 171 -16.31 1.49 30.01
N MET A 172 -15.95 2.01 31.19
CA MET A 172 -15.27 1.22 32.22
C MET A 172 -16.16 0.08 32.77
N GLN A 173 -17.44 0.35 33.06
CA GLN A 173 -18.37 -0.65 33.59
C GLN A 173 -18.68 -1.76 32.58
N SER A 174 -18.79 -1.42 31.31
CA SER A 174 -19.12 -2.37 30.24
C SER A 174 -17.89 -3.02 29.57
N SER A 175 -16.67 -2.67 30.01
CA SER A 175 -15.41 -3.10 29.38
C SER A 175 -15.37 -2.81 27.85
N GLN A 176 -15.99 -1.69 27.44
CA GLN A 176 -16.02 -1.21 26.06
C GLN A 176 -15.09 -0.02 25.88
N THR A 177 -14.72 0.27 24.62
CA THR A 177 -14.03 1.51 24.29
C THR A 177 -15.01 2.69 24.37
N LEU A 178 -14.47 3.89 24.62
CA LEU A 178 -15.28 5.11 24.65
C LEU A 178 -16.00 5.35 23.31
N THR A 179 -15.36 4.99 22.19
CA THR A 179 -15.93 5.04 20.85
C THR A 179 -17.12 4.09 20.69
N GLN A 180 -17.03 2.90 21.28
CA GLN A 180 -18.10 1.92 21.22
C GLN A 180 -19.32 2.36 22.01
N VAL A 181 -19.11 2.93 23.20
CA VAL A 181 -20.17 3.57 24.01
C VAL A 181 -20.78 4.74 23.26
N ALA A 182 -19.96 5.57 22.61
CA ALA A 182 -20.45 6.68 21.79
C ALA A 182 -21.36 6.20 20.64
N LYS A 183 -20.97 5.16 19.92
CA LYS A 183 -21.80 4.56 18.85
C LYS A 183 -23.14 4.05 19.39
N ASN A 184 -23.11 3.31 20.49
CA ASN A 184 -24.31 2.76 21.13
C ASN A 184 -25.27 3.88 21.57
N LEU A 185 -24.74 4.94 22.19
CA LEU A 185 -25.52 6.11 22.60
C LEU A 185 -26.14 6.84 21.41
N ILE A 186 -25.38 7.07 20.35
CA ILE A 186 -25.91 7.71 19.15
C ILE A 186 -27.05 6.89 18.57
N THR A 187 -26.90 5.58 18.47
CA THR A 187 -27.93 4.68 17.94
C THR A 187 -29.17 4.68 18.83
N ALA A 188 -29.01 4.57 20.17
CA ALA A 188 -30.12 4.56 21.09
C ALA A 188 -30.92 5.86 21.10
N LEU A 189 -30.23 7.02 21.08
CA LEU A 189 -30.87 8.32 21.15
C LEU A 189 -31.51 8.75 19.82
N GLN A 190 -30.99 8.27 18.67
CA GLN A 190 -31.61 8.51 17.35
C GLN A 190 -32.88 7.67 17.11
N LEU A 191 -33.10 6.62 17.88
CA LEU A 191 -34.34 5.82 17.84
C LEU A 191 -35.45 6.42 18.74
N MET A 192 -35.14 7.44 19.53
CA MET A 192 -36.09 8.11 20.45
C MET A 192 -36.61 9.43 19.91
N ASP A 193 -36.04 9.95 18.82
CA ASP A 193 -36.57 11.10 18.04
C ASP A 193 -37.48 10.61 16.90
#